data_a61f13bb27335e05f98fcde9b10e1f40
#
_entry.id   a61f13bb27335e05f98fcde9b10e1f40
#
_cell.length_a   1.000
_cell.length_b   1.000
_cell.length_c   1.000
_cell.angle_alpha   90.00
_cell.angle_beta   90.00
_cell.angle_gamma   90.00
#
_symmetry.space_group_name_H-M   'P 1'
#
loop_
_entity.id
_entity.type
_entity.pdbx_description
1 polymer ?
#
loop_
_entity_poly.entity_id
_entity_poly.type
_entity_poly.pdbx_seq_one_letter_code
_entity_poly.pdbx_strand_id
1 'polypeptide(L)'
;MCGITGWVDWQEDLSNQHNILEAMAKSIEHRGPDAQGFWFSPRAAFAHRRLIVIDPKGGAQPKTFKADDDTYAITYNGEIYNFRELRELLQQRGHTFETHSDTEVLLHAYLEWRENCVQHLNGIFAFAIWDGHKQQLFLARDHLGVKPLFYTERTNSIIFGSEIKALLAHPSVPAEIDTDGINEIFGLGLFRTPGCGVFKHIKEVRAGHYITFTRDKKEIKKYWNLDSKHHTDTPEQTASHILSILQDTVKRQLIADVPLVCMLSGGLDSSGITALAGKEFEQDNKTLHTYSIDFVNSAKDFELTFARTGLDAPWVKRVSKHVGTAHHNIIVNAEELANHLFVPLHAKDLPSAGEMETSLYLLFREMKKDATVALSGESADEVFGGYPWFHQEELLYVNQFPWLTNWKNTSSILLDEVKQQCNPEHYINERFQEAILEVPILQRESKKEEKQRQMFYLFLTRFLPFLLDRKDRMSMAVGFEVRVPFCDYRLVEYLWNVPFDIKSIDNIEKGILRRALQSALPDDVRNRRKSAYPTSQDPHYLQSIRNLTLDMCSNKNNPIFSLINHSALLAIANKTNKEIDDFGARSAMEYMLQTNEWLKNYHIHVS
;
A
#
# COMPACT_ATOMS: atom_id res chain seq x y z
N MET A 1 0.02 -4.63 13.01
CA MET A 1 0.19 -5.40 11.76
C MET A 1 1.39 -6.31 11.86
N CYS A 2 1.47 -7.37 11.05
CA CYS A 2 2.39 -8.47 11.27
C CYS A 2 3.16 -8.82 10.00
N GLY A 3 4.09 -9.75 10.09
CA GLY A 3 4.70 -10.44 8.96
C GLY A 3 4.27 -11.89 8.96
N ILE A 4 3.75 -12.37 7.84
CA ILE A 4 3.38 -13.78 7.65
C ILE A 4 4.24 -14.42 6.57
N THR A 5 4.57 -15.70 6.76
CA THR A 5 5.19 -16.52 5.73
C THR A 5 4.89 -17.98 5.97
N GLY A 6 4.99 -18.79 4.95
CA GLY A 6 4.76 -20.21 5.07
C GLY A 6 5.13 -20.98 3.81
N TRP A 7 5.18 -22.27 4.01
CA TRP A 7 5.51 -23.26 2.99
C TRP A 7 4.54 -24.44 3.10
N VAL A 8 3.94 -24.85 1.99
CA VAL A 8 3.11 -26.06 1.86
C VAL A 8 3.74 -26.94 0.82
N ASP A 9 3.89 -28.23 1.13
CA ASP A 9 4.43 -29.23 0.21
C ASP A 9 3.63 -30.53 0.32
N TRP A 10 3.12 -31.02 -0.80
CA TRP A 10 2.29 -32.23 -0.81
C TRP A 10 3.11 -33.54 -0.93
N GLN A 11 4.45 -33.43 -1.05
CA GLN A 11 5.36 -34.59 -1.14
C GLN A 11 6.37 -34.61 0.01
N GLU A 12 7.04 -33.51 0.31
CA GLU A 12 8.02 -33.44 1.38
C GLU A 12 7.36 -33.37 2.76
N ASP A 13 8.00 -33.97 3.75
CA ASP A 13 7.61 -33.85 5.15
C ASP A 13 8.26 -32.58 5.76
N LEU A 14 7.41 -31.60 6.09
CA LEU A 14 7.84 -30.32 6.59
C LEU A 14 8.04 -30.28 8.12
N SER A 15 7.75 -31.36 8.83
CA SER A 15 7.79 -31.40 10.31
C SER A 15 9.14 -30.98 10.92
N ASN A 16 10.24 -31.13 10.17
CA ASN A 16 11.61 -30.85 10.62
C ASN A 16 12.31 -29.75 9.83
N GLN A 17 11.58 -28.98 9.00
CA GLN A 17 12.16 -27.93 8.13
C GLN A 17 12.32 -26.57 8.86
N HIS A 18 12.73 -26.60 10.14
CA HIS A 18 12.82 -25.43 11.02
C HIS A 18 13.74 -24.33 10.44
N ASN A 19 14.95 -24.69 9.99
CA ASN A 19 15.96 -23.72 9.55
C ASN A 19 15.48 -22.87 8.35
N ILE A 20 14.75 -23.46 7.42
CA ILE A 20 14.24 -22.76 6.24
C ILE A 20 13.14 -21.78 6.67
N LEU A 21 12.16 -22.26 7.45
CA LEU A 21 11.06 -21.40 7.88
C LEU A 21 11.53 -20.28 8.81
N GLU A 22 12.54 -20.53 9.66
CA GLU A 22 13.17 -19.51 10.49
C GLU A 22 13.88 -18.43 9.66
N ALA A 23 14.60 -18.81 8.61
CA ALA A 23 15.23 -17.88 7.69
C ALA A 23 14.19 -16.99 6.98
N MET A 24 13.08 -17.59 6.50
CA MET A 24 11.96 -16.86 5.91
C MET A 24 11.35 -15.88 6.91
N ALA A 25 11.06 -16.31 8.14
CA ALA A 25 10.50 -15.47 9.19
C ALA A 25 11.46 -14.34 9.61
N LYS A 26 12.76 -14.61 9.70
CA LYS A 26 13.79 -13.62 10.07
C LYS A 26 13.87 -12.50 9.04
N SER A 27 13.72 -12.78 7.78
CA SER A 27 13.79 -11.76 6.72
C SER A 27 12.71 -10.65 6.85
N ILE A 28 11.61 -10.96 7.53
CA ILE A 28 10.47 -10.03 7.76
C ILE A 28 10.29 -9.66 9.24
N GLU A 29 11.34 -9.78 10.08
CA GLU A 29 11.23 -9.51 11.53
C GLU A 29 10.87 -8.06 11.85
N HIS A 30 11.28 -7.10 11.02
CA HIS A 30 10.96 -5.68 11.17
C HIS A 30 9.45 -5.41 11.15
N ARG A 31 8.64 -6.24 10.47
CA ARG A 31 7.18 -6.10 10.45
C ARG A 31 6.53 -6.41 11.80
N GLY A 32 7.09 -7.33 12.54
CA GLY A 32 6.55 -7.77 13.83
C GLY A 32 7.64 -8.06 14.84
N PRO A 33 8.20 -7.00 15.46
CA PRO A 33 9.33 -7.13 16.38
C PRO A 33 8.95 -7.68 17.76
N ASP A 34 7.65 -7.69 18.12
CA ASP A 34 7.22 -7.93 19.51
C ASP A 34 7.19 -9.43 19.86
N ALA A 35 6.90 -10.31 18.89
CA ALA A 35 6.89 -11.76 19.10
C ALA A 35 7.04 -12.53 17.78
N GLN A 36 7.36 -13.81 17.91
CA GLN A 36 7.38 -14.76 16.80
C GLN A 36 6.65 -16.04 17.17
N GLY A 37 6.14 -16.75 16.16
CA GLY A 37 5.52 -18.05 16.33
C GLY A 37 5.71 -18.93 15.09
N PHE A 38 5.74 -20.23 15.33
CA PHE A 38 5.89 -21.25 14.29
C PHE A 38 4.88 -22.36 14.52
N TRP A 39 4.41 -22.92 13.44
CA TRP A 39 3.59 -24.11 13.43
C TRP A 39 4.04 -25.04 12.31
N PHE A 40 4.13 -26.33 12.59
CA PHE A 40 4.59 -27.34 11.66
C PHE A 40 3.61 -28.52 11.61
N SER A 41 3.43 -29.06 10.44
CA SER A 41 2.77 -30.33 10.15
C SER A 41 3.51 -31.05 9.02
N PRO A 42 3.20 -32.30 8.70
CA PRO A 42 3.86 -33.00 7.58
C PRO A 42 3.70 -32.29 6.22
N ARG A 43 2.65 -31.47 6.03
CA ARG A 43 2.33 -30.87 4.72
C ARG A 43 2.34 -29.34 4.70
N ALA A 44 2.36 -28.69 5.86
CA ALA A 44 2.35 -27.24 5.94
C ALA A 44 3.17 -26.76 7.13
N ALA A 45 3.91 -25.67 6.91
CA ALA A 45 4.68 -24.98 7.93
C ALA A 45 4.46 -23.48 7.83
N PHE A 46 3.99 -22.84 8.91
CA PHE A 46 3.67 -21.42 8.97
C PHE A 46 4.52 -20.71 10.02
N ALA A 47 4.94 -19.50 9.68
CA ALA A 47 5.60 -18.61 10.61
C ALA A 47 4.89 -17.25 10.67
N HIS A 48 4.98 -16.62 11.84
CA HIS A 48 4.39 -15.34 12.14
C HIS A 48 5.36 -14.44 12.88
N ARG A 49 5.47 -13.18 12.44
CA ARG A 49 6.16 -12.08 13.14
C ARG A 49 5.11 -11.09 13.60
N ARG A 50 4.96 -10.94 14.90
CA ARG A 50 3.84 -10.22 15.51
C ARG A 50 4.23 -8.79 15.88
N LEU A 51 3.42 -7.82 15.42
CA LEU A 51 3.27 -6.52 16.03
C LEU A 51 1.99 -6.55 16.88
N ILE A 52 2.11 -6.32 18.17
CA ILE A 52 0.99 -6.37 19.12
C ILE A 52 0.14 -5.11 18.95
N VAL A 53 -1.14 -5.29 18.57
CA VAL A 53 -2.12 -4.20 18.41
C VAL A 53 -3.40 -4.53 19.16
N ILE A 54 -3.96 -5.72 18.95
CA ILE A 54 -5.17 -6.21 19.64
C ILE A 54 -4.83 -7.50 20.41
N ASP A 55 -5.41 -7.64 21.60
CA ASP A 55 -5.29 -8.78 22.50
C ASP A 55 -3.81 -9.23 22.71
N PRO A 56 -3.03 -8.49 23.48
CA PRO A 56 -1.61 -8.81 23.72
C PRO A 56 -1.37 -10.25 24.18
N LYS A 57 -2.29 -10.81 24.96
CA LYS A 57 -2.16 -12.15 25.55
C LYS A 57 -2.73 -13.26 24.64
N GLY A 58 -3.91 -13.04 24.05
CA GLY A 58 -4.64 -14.06 23.28
C GLY A 58 -4.36 -14.09 21.78
N GLY A 59 -3.74 -13.02 21.23
CA GLY A 59 -3.49 -12.87 19.80
C GLY A 59 -2.23 -13.56 19.27
N ALA A 60 -1.71 -14.59 19.94
CA ALA A 60 -0.55 -15.35 19.44
C ALA A 60 -0.89 -16.09 18.13
N GLN A 61 0.09 -16.12 17.21
CA GLN A 61 -0.04 -16.77 15.90
C GLN A 61 1.25 -17.53 15.54
N PRO A 62 1.21 -18.55 14.66
CA PRO A 62 0.01 -19.11 14.02
C PRO A 62 -0.99 -19.66 15.05
N LYS A 63 -2.30 -19.43 14.80
CA LYS A 63 -3.37 -19.96 15.65
C LYS A 63 -3.94 -21.23 15.03
N THR A 64 -4.21 -22.22 15.89
CA THR A 64 -4.73 -23.52 15.43
C THR A 64 -6.08 -23.81 16.05
N PHE A 65 -6.88 -24.58 15.32
CA PHE A 65 -8.11 -25.19 15.80
C PHE A 65 -8.11 -26.67 15.41
N LYS A 66 -8.45 -27.53 16.36
CA LYS A 66 -8.57 -28.99 16.14
C LYS A 66 -10.04 -29.38 16.09
N ALA A 67 -10.41 -30.07 15.03
CA ALA A 67 -11.72 -30.67 14.87
C ALA A 67 -11.50 -32.13 14.49
N ASP A 68 -11.92 -33.06 15.37
CA ASP A 68 -11.64 -34.48 15.26
C ASP A 68 -10.13 -34.76 15.11
N ASP A 69 -9.71 -35.45 14.06
CA ASP A 69 -8.30 -35.73 13.76
C ASP A 69 -7.61 -34.66 12.91
N ASP A 70 -8.34 -33.64 12.47
CA ASP A 70 -7.86 -32.59 11.57
C ASP A 70 -7.44 -31.32 12.31
N THR A 71 -6.42 -30.64 11.78
CA THR A 71 -5.95 -29.36 12.29
C THR A 71 -6.12 -28.28 11.24
N TYR A 72 -6.77 -27.18 11.64
CA TYR A 72 -6.80 -25.91 10.91
C TYR A 72 -5.76 -25.00 11.51
N ALA A 73 -4.96 -24.34 10.67
CA ALA A 73 -3.96 -23.38 11.14
C ALA A 73 -4.06 -22.09 10.33
N ILE A 74 -3.98 -20.94 11.01
CA ILE A 74 -4.01 -19.61 10.37
C ILE A 74 -2.76 -18.81 10.74
N THR A 75 -2.21 -18.08 9.74
CA THR A 75 -1.32 -16.94 9.95
C THR A 75 -1.89 -15.73 9.22
N TYR A 76 -2.01 -14.60 9.92
CA TYR A 76 -2.80 -13.45 9.51
C TYR A 76 -2.07 -12.14 9.81
N ASN A 77 -2.03 -11.26 8.82
CA ASN A 77 -1.53 -9.89 8.90
C ASN A 77 -2.66 -8.92 8.57
N GLY A 78 -3.18 -8.19 9.54
CA GLY A 78 -4.26 -7.25 9.31
C GLY A 78 -5.06 -6.91 10.56
N GLU A 79 -6.23 -6.31 10.32
CA GLU A 79 -7.25 -5.95 11.30
C GLU A 79 -8.64 -6.19 10.70
N ILE A 80 -9.48 -6.99 11.36
CA ILE A 80 -10.89 -7.20 11.00
C ILE A 80 -11.73 -6.25 11.85
N TYR A 81 -12.10 -5.11 11.31
CA TYR A 81 -12.76 -4.03 12.04
C TYR A 81 -14.17 -4.38 12.56
N ASN A 82 -14.85 -5.34 11.93
CA ASN A 82 -16.15 -5.85 12.37
C ASN A 82 -16.06 -7.17 13.17
N PHE A 83 -14.90 -7.46 13.78
CA PHE A 83 -14.71 -8.74 14.47
C PHE A 83 -15.66 -8.95 15.66
N ARG A 84 -16.12 -7.87 16.32
CA ARG A 84 -17.05 -7.97 17.45
C ARG A 84 -18.40 -8.46 17.01
N GLU A 85 -18.94 -7.88 15.95
CA GLU A 85 -20.22 -8.28 15.35
C GLU A 85 -20.15 -9.71 14.77
N LEU A 86 -19.03 -10.04 14.13
CA LEU A 86 -18.81 -11.40 13.64
C LEU A 86 -18.73 -12.42 14.77
N ARG A 87 -18.09 -12.07 15.88
CA ARG A 87 -18.05 -12.92 17.08
C ARG A 87 -19.44 -13.21 17.61
N GLU A 88 -20.27 -12.19 17.77
CA GLU A 88 -21.66 -12.34 18.24
C GLU A 88 -22.46 -13.24 17.28
N LEU A 89 -22.34 -13.03 15.98
CA LEU A 89 -22.99 -13.86 14.98
C LEU A 89 -22.54 -15.33 15.02
N LEU A 90 -21.24 -15.58 15.18
CA LEU A 90 -20.67 -16.92 15.28
C LEU A 90 -21.06 -17.60 16.59
N GLN A 91 -21.14 -16.88 17.71
CA GLN A 91 -21.65 -17.40 18.98
C GLN A 91 -23.11 -17.86 18.87
N GLN A 92 -23.96 -17.10 18.18
CA GLN A 92 -25.35 -17.50 17.88
C GLN A 92 -25.42 -18.80 17.03
N ARG A 93 -24.36 -19.14 16.31
CA ARG A 93 -24.22 -20.34 15.52
C ARG A 93 -23.52 -21.51 16.26
N GLY A 94 -23.23 -21.31 17.55
CA GLY A 94 -22.67 -22.35 18.41
C GLY A 94 -21.15 -22.33 18.54
N HIS A 95 -20.44 -21.36 17.95
CA HIS A 95 -19.00 -21.23 18.15
C HIS A 95 -18.67 -20.67 19.54
N THR A 96 -17.58 -21.16 20.13
CA THR A 96 -17.01 -20.69 21.40
C THR A 96 -15.64 -20.08 21.16
N PHE A 97 -15.26 -19.10 21.98
CA PHE A 97 -14.02 -18.35 21.83
C PHE A 97 -13.24 -18.35 23.13
N GLU A 98 -11.92 -18.52 23.04
CA GLU A 98 -10.99 -18.53 24.18
C GLU A 98 -10.31 -17.19 24.38
N THR A 99 -10.20 -16.36 23.32
CA THR A 99 -9.46 -15.10 23.31
C THR A 99 -10.35 -13.94 22.88
N HIS A 100 -9.83 -12.72 22.94
CA HIS A 100 -10.52 -11.53 22.42
C HIS A 100 -9.99 -11.10 21.04
N SER A 101 -9.10 -11.88 20.43
CA SER A 101 -8.47 -11.53 19.17
C SER A 101 -9.41 -11.66 17.97
N ASP A 102 -9.23 -10.81 16.99
CA ASP A 102 -9.86 -10.89 15.68
C ASP A 102 -9.34 -12.09 14.86
N THR A 103 -8.10 -12.54 15.12
CA THR A 103 -7.52 -13.75 14.51
C THR A 103 -8.37 -15.00 14.78
N GLU A 104 -8.82 -15.17 16.04
CA GLU A 104 -9.69 -16.29 16.40
C GLU A 104 -11.04 -16.19 15.70
N VAL A 105 -11.61 -14.97 15.65
CA VAL A 105 -12.86 -14.73 14.94
C VAL A 105 -12.73 -15.06 13.46
N LEU A 106 -11.63 -14.69 12.82
CA LEU A 106 -11.37 -15.02 11.41
C LEU A 106 -11.25 -16.52 11.19
N LEU A 107 -10.56 -17.25 12.07
CA LEU A 107 -10.45 -18.72 11.96
C LEU A 107 -11.82 -19.39 12.11
N HIS A 108 -12.63 -18.97 13.07
CA HIS A 108 -14.00 -19.46 13.26
C HIS A 108 -14.94 -19.08 12.10
N ALA A 109 -14.74 -17.90 11.49
CA ALA A 109 -15.44 -17.52 10.26
C ALA A 109 -15.13 -18.48 9.11
N TYR A 110 -13.85 -18.92 8.96
CA TYR A 110 -13.50 -19.94 7.99
C TYR A 110 -14.11 -21.30 8.31
N LEU A 111 -14.15 -21.70 9.57
CA LEU A 111 -14.79 -22.95 9.97
C LEU A 111 -16.30 -22.97 9.62
N GLU A 112 -16.99 -21.83 9.78
CA GLU A 112 -18.41 -21.71 9.48
C GLU A 112 -18.70 -21.58 7.98
N TRP A 113 -18.01 -20.67 7.29
CA TRP A 113 -18.34 -20.28 5.90
C TRP A 113 -17.33 -20.74 4.85
N ARG A 114 -16.25 -21.40 5.26
CA ARG A 114 -15.14 -21.82 4.40
C ARG A 114 -14.59 -20.62 3.61
N GLU A 115 -14.32 -20.78 2.31
CA GLU A 115 -13.78 -19.73 1.45
C GLU A 115 -14.68 -18.49 1.35
N ASN A 116 -15.99 -18.64 1.64
CA ASN A 116 -16.93 -17.49 1.65
C ASN A 116 -16.78 -16.61 2.88
N CYS A 117 -15.97 -16.96 3.87
CA CYS A 117 -15.70 -16.13 5.05
C CYS A 117 -15.27 -14.70 4.66
N VAL A 118 -14.52 -14.55 3.56
CA VAL A 118 -14.05 -13.24 3.05
C VAL A 118 -15.17 -12.25 2.73
N GLN A 119 -16.38 -12.73 2.43
CA GLN A 119 -17.55 -11.88 2.13
C GLN A 119 -18.15 -11.25 3.37
N HIS A 120 -17.81 -11.73 4.57
CA HIS A 120 -18.28 -11.23 5.85
C HIS A 120 -17.31 -10.25 6.51
N LEU A 121 -16.09 -10.10 5.97
CA LEU A 121 -15.03 -9.33 6.58
C LEU A 121 -15.10 -7.85 6.17
N ASN A 122 -15.05 -6.95 7.15
CA ASN A 122 -14.69 -5.56 6.95
C ASN A 122 -13.35 -5.32 7.62
N GLY A 123 -12.31 -5.05 6.83
CA GLY A 123 -10.96 -4.91 7.37
C GLY A 123 -9.90 -4.73 6.29
N ILE A 124 -8.67 -4.66 6.77
CA ILE A 124 -7.45 -4.68 5.97
C ILE A 124 -6.70 -5.95 6.33
N PHE A 125 -6.47 -6.84 5.37
CA PHE A 125 -5.96 -8.17 5.71
C PHE A 125 -5.23 -8.89 4.56
N ALA A 126 -4.28 -9.70 4.98
CA ALA A 126 -3.72 -10.79 4.19
C ALA A 126 -3.55 -12.00 5.10
N PHE A 127 -4.04 -13.16 4.72
CA PHE A 127 -3.92 -14.34 5.56
C PHE A 127 -3.75 -15.62 4.75
N ALA A 128 -3.22 -16.62 5.43
CA ALA A 128 -3.12 -17.99 4.95
C ALA A 128 -3.78 -18.92 5.97
N ILE A 129 -4.63 -19.83 5.48
CA ILE A 129 -5.22 -20.92 6.27
C ILE A 129 -4.84 -22.24 5.64
N TRP A 130 -4.32 -23.15 6.47
CA TRP A 130 -4.21 -24.57 6.15
C TRP A 130 -5.44 -25.30 6.65
N ASP A 131 -6.15 -25.94 5.76
CA ASP A 131 -7.26 -26.84 6.05
C ASP A 131 -6.74 -28.28 5.99
N GLY A 132 -6.50 -28.89 7.15
CA GLY A 132 -5.93 -30.25 7.25
C GLY A 132 -6.87 -31.31 6.70
N HIS A 133 -8.18 -31.13 6.81
CA HIS A 133 -9.18 -32.05 6.28
C HIS A 133 -9.16 -32.11 4.75
N LYS A 134 -9.14 -30.94 4.11
CA LYS A 134 -9.09 -30.83 2.64
C LYS A 134 -7.67 -30.94 2.06
N GLN A 135 -6.62 -30.91 2.89
CA GLN A 135 -5.22 -30.74 2.48
C GLN A 135 -5.06 -29.54 1.54
N GLN A 136 -5.66 -28.41 1.95
CA GLN A 136 -5.81 -27.20 1.15
C GLN A 136 -5.13 -26.01 1.82
N LEU A 137 -4.35 -25.25 1.05
CA LEU A 137 -3.92 -23.90 1.40
C LEU A 137 -4.92 -22.88 0.85
N PHE A 138 -5.42 -22.00 1.71
CA PHE A 138 -6.29 -20.89 1.35
C PHE A 138 -5.55 -19.58 1.63
N LEU A 139 -5.28 -18.78 0.59
CA LEU A 139 -4.68 -17.46 0.66
C LEU A 139 -5.72 -16.40 0.31
N ALA A 140 -5.88 -15.37 1.12
CA ALA A 140 -6.80 -14.27 0.83
C ALA A 140 -6.19 -12.90 1.13
N ARG A 141 -6.57 -11.89 0.34
CA ARG A 141 -6.13 -10.51 0.46
C ARG A 141 -7.32 -9.56 0.45
N ASP A 142 -7.27 -8.49 1.22
CA ASP A 142 -8.35 -7.53 1.40
C ASP A 142 -8.82 -6.86 0.10
N HIS A 143 -9.96 -6.18 0.18
CA HIS A 143 -10.70 -5.60 -0.93
C HIS A 143 -9.85 -4.70 -1.84
N LEU A 144 -9.00 -3.85 -1.28
CA LEU A 144 -8.16 -2.88 -2.00
C LEU A 144 -6.66 -3.25 -1.99
N GLY A 145 -6.29 -4.38 -1.34
CA GLY A 145 -4.91 -4.84 -1.26
C GLY A 145 -4.03 -3.99 -0.35
N VAL A 146 -4.60 -3.47 0.75
CA VAL A 146 -3.85 -2.68 1.76
C VAL A 146 -2.72 -3.51 2.36
N LYS A 147 -2.96 -4.82 2.60
CA LYS A 147 -1.94 -5.72 3.11
C LYS A 147 -1.30 -6.52 1.98
N PRO A 148 0.04 -6.60 1.93
CA PRO A 148 0.75 -7.34 0.90
C PRO A 148 0.67 -8.85 1.13
N LEU A 149 0.60 -9.61 0.03
CA LEU A 149 0.70 -11.08 0.04
C LEU A 149 1.26 -11.59 -1.29
N PHE A 150 2.43 -12.20 -1.23
CA PHE A 150 3.12 -12.80 -2.36
C PHE A 150 3.15 -14.31 -2.25
N TYR A 151 3.24 -14.99 -3.39
CA TYR A 151 3.39 -16.43 -3.45
C TYR A 151 4.22 -16.87 -4.66
N THR A 152 4.79 -18.07 -4.58
CA THR A 152 5.44 -18.73 -5.71
C THR A 152 5.03 -20.20 -5.74
N GLU A 153 4.88 -20.70 -6.96
CA GLU A 153 4.53 -22.09 -7.24
C GLU A 153 5.79 -22.86 -7.61
N ARG A 154 6.02 -24.00 -6.98
CA ARG A 154 7.04 -24.99 -7.33
C ARG A 154 6.33 -26.31 -7.66
N THR A 155 7.06 -27.28 -8.16
CA THR A 155 6.48 -28.51 -8.72
C THR A 155 5.40 -29.16 -7.82
N ASN A 156 5.62 -29.20 -6.51
CA ASN A 156 4.68 -29.80 -5.55
C ASN A 156 4.44 -28.92 -4.34
N SER A 157 4.91 -27.68 -4.37
CA SER A 157 4.86 -26.79 -3.20
C SER A 157 4.46 -25.37 -3.54
N ILE A 158 3.91 -24.69 -2.52
CA ILE A 158 3.57 -23.28 -2.53
C ILE A 158 4.31 -22.61 -1.38
N ILE A 159 5.02 -21.55 -1.70
CA ILE A 159 5.70 -20.69 -0.72
C ILE A 159 5.02 -19.33 -0.77
N PHE A 160 4.70 -18.75 0.40
CA PHE A 160 4.03 -17.45 0.47
C PHE A 160 4.63 -16.55 1.56
N GLY A 161 4.38 -15.26 1.46
CA GLY A 161 4.82 -14.30 2.49
C GLY A 161 4.31 -12.88 2.26
N SER A 162 4.39 -12.08 3.30
CA SER A 162 4.06 -10.65 3.26
C SER A 162 5.00 -9.86 2.36
N GLU A 163 6.24 -10.29 2.19
CA GLU A 163 7.29 -9.60 1.43
C GLU A 163 8.05 -10.58 0.56
N ILE A 164 8.58 -10.10 -0.56
CA ILE A 164 9.30 -10.90 -1.56
C ILE A 164 10.53 -11.57 -0.94
N LYS A 165 11.27 -10.84 -0.06
CA LYS A 165 12.44 -11.38 0.64
C LYS A 165 12.16 -12.65 1.45
N ALA A 166 10.92 -12.81 1.96
CA ALA A 166 10.55 -14.03 2.66
C ALA A 166 10.51 -15.24 1.74
N LEU A 167 10.07 -15.05 0.49
CA LEU A 167 10.08 -16.09 -0.52
C LEU A 167 11.51 -16.37 -1.00
N LEU A 168 12.31 -15.32 -1.27
CA LEU A 168 13.70 -15.45 -1.69
C LEU A 168 14.61 -16.08 -0.63
N ALA A 169 14.22 -16.03 0.65
CA ALA A 169 14.94 -16.74 1.71
C ALA A 169 14.77 -18.27 1.64
N HIS A 170 13.79 -18.76 0.87
CA HIS A 170 13.63 -20.20 0.63
C HIS A 170 14.58 -20.66 -0.49
N PRO A 171 15.41 -21.71 -0.29
CA PRO A 171 16.48 -22.11 -1.21
C PRO A 171 16.03 -22.50 -2.62
N SER A 172 14.76 -22.87 -2.81
CA SER A 172 14.22 -23.20 -4.13
C SER A 172 13.75 -21.98 -4.94
N VAL A 173 13.78 -20.77 -4.37
CA VAL A 173 13.28 -19.56 -5.04
C VAL A 173 14.45 -18.70 -5.54
N PRO A 174 14.74 -18.71 -6.86
CA PRO A 174 15.82 -17.90 -7.41
C PRO A 174 15.42 -16.43 -7.51
N ALA A 175 16.39 -15.54 -7.32
CA ALA A 175 16.27 -14.11 -7.61
C ALA A 175 16.48 -13.87 -9.11
N GLU A 176 15.48 -14.14 -9.92
CA GLU A 176 15.52 -14.05 -11.38
C GLU A 176 14.46 -13.09 -11.89
N ILE A 177 14.84 -12.22 -12.86
CA ILE A 177 13.90 -11.38 -13.61
C ILE A 177 14.01 -11.69 -15.11
N ASP A 178 12.89 -11.55 -15.80
CA ASP A 178 12.78 -11.69 -17.26
C ASP A 178 12.38 -10.34 -17.91
N THR A 179 12.02 -10.38 -19.18
CA THR A 179 11.57 -9.21 -19.93
C THR A 179 10.37 -8.52 -19.29
N ASP A 180 9.43 -9.27 -18.69
CA ASP A 180 8.28 -8.70 -17.98
C ASP A 180 8.74 -7.98 -16.72
N GLY A 181 9.66 -8.57 -15.96
CA GLY A 181 10.25 -7.93 -14.77
C GLY A 181 10.99 -6.63 -15.13
N ILE A 182 11.72 -6.60 -16.25
CA ILE A 182 12.36 -5.37 -16.76
C ILE A 182 11.32 -4.33 -17.14
N ASN A 183 10.23 -4.72 -17.81
CA ASN A 183 9.15 -3.83 -18.18
C ASN A 183 8.40 -3.27 -16.97
N GLU A 184 8.20 -4.05 -15.91
CA GLU A 184 7.64 -3.56 -14.64
C GLU A 184 8.54 -2.48 -14.01
N ILE A 185 9.87 -2.68 -14.02
CA ILE A 185 10.83 -1.73 -13.42
C ILE A 185 11.02 -0.48 -14.30
N PHE A 186 11.25 -0.64 -15.61
CA PHE A 186 11.63 0.50 -16.47
C PHE A 186 10.46 1.06 -17.27
N GLY A 187 9.43 0.27 -17.54
CA GLY A 187 8.24 0.71 -18.26
C GLY A 187 7.19 1.33 -17.33
N LEU A 188 6.73 0.59 -16.35
CA LEU A 188 5.74 1.05 -15.37
C LEU A 188 6.35 1.81 -14.18
N GLY A 189 7.62 1.56 -13.89
CA GLY A 189 8.39 2.28 -12.85
C GLY A 189 7.92 1.95 -11.44
N LEU A 190 7.30 2.90 -10.76
CA LEU A 190 6.79 2.73 -9.39
C LEU A 190 5.45 1.99 -9.34
N PHE A 191 4.73 1.98 -10.45
CA PHE A 191 3.41 1.37 -10.57
C PHE A 191 3.56 -0.08 -11.04
N ARG A 192 2.75 -0.99 -10.50
CA ARG A 192 2.88 -2.42 -10.78
C ARG A 192 1.59 -2.96 -11.41
N THR A 193 1.75 -3.95 -12.26
CA THR A 193 0.62 -4.73 -12.74
C THR A 193 0.06 -5.56 -11.59
N PRO A 194 -1.24 -5.46 -11.27
CA PRO A 194 -1.84 -6.26 -10.20
C PRO A 194 -1.64 -7.75 -10.41
N GLY A 195 -1.04 -8.40 -9.40
CA GLY A 195 -0.69 -9.82 -9.47
C GLY A 195 0.76 -10.11 -9.88
N CYS A 196 1.51 -9.09 -10.33
CA CYS A 196 2.92 -9.23 -10.70
C CYS A 196 3.83 -9.01 -9.48
N GLY A 197 4.76 -9.94 -9.23
CA GLY A 197 5.80 -9.82 -8.20
C GLY A 197 7.15 -9.33 -8.74
N VAL A 198 7.24 -8.93 -10.01
CA VAL A 198 8.46 -8.50 -10.73
C VAL A 198 9.46 -9.63 -10.96
N PHE A 199 9.77 -10.42 -9.93
CA PHE A 199 10.60 -11.62 -10.10
C PHE A 199 9.83 -12.69 -10.88
N LYS A 200 10.47 -13.33 -11.84
CA LYS A 200 9.91 -14.26 -12.84
C LYS A 200 8.92 -15.30 -12.28
N HIS A 201 9.16 -15.79 -11.08
CA HIS A 201 8.34 -16.86 -10.49
C HIS A 201 7.51 -16.39 -9.29
N ILE A 202 7.60 -15.12 -8.91
CA ILE A 202 6.87 -14.57 -7.76
C ILE A 202 5.64 -13.84 -8.28
N LYS A 203 4.49 -14.13 -7.67
CA LYS A 203 3.21 -13.50 -7.94
C LYS A 203 2.67 -12.83 -6.69
N GLU A 204 1.86 -11.82 -6.90
CA GLU A 204 1.09 -11.18 -5.84
C GLU A 204 -0.35 -11.69 -5.83
N VAL A 205 -0.93 -11.93 -4.66
CA VAL A 205 -2.39 -12.15 -4.58
C VAL A 205 -3.08 -10.81 -4.87
N ARG A 206 -3.92 -10.76 -5.90
CA ARG A 206 -4.62 -9.52 -6.30
C ARG A 206 -5.59 -9.06 -5.20
N ALA A 207 -5.76 -7.75 -5.09
CA ALA A 207 -6.76 -7.14 -4.22
C ALA A 207 -8.17 -7.71 -4.48
N GLY A 208 -8.94 -7.98 -3.41
CA GLY A 208 -10.28 -8.56 -3.54
C GLY A 208 -10.31 -9.99 -4.06
N HIS A 209 -9.21 -10.72 -3.96
CA HIS A 209 -9.12 -12.11 -4.42
C HIS A 209 -8.70 -13.05 -3.31
N TYR A 210 -9.07 -14.32 -3.50
CA TYR A 210 -8.48 -15.43 -2.79
C TYR A 210 -7.97 -16.51 -3.77
N ILE A 211 -7.09 -17.35 -3.28
CA ILE A 211 -6.55 -18.50 -4.01
C ILE A 211 -6.65 -19.72 -3.10
N THR A 212 -7.13 -20.83 -3.63
CA THR A 212 -7.02 -22.14 -3.01
C THR A 212 -6.05 -23.01 -3.78
N PHE A 213 -5.21 -23.73 -3.05
CA PHE A 213 -4.29 -24.72 -3.60
C PHE A 213 -4.53 -26.06 -2.90
N THR A 214 -4.73 -27.08 -3.69
CA THR A 214 -4.62 -28.49 -3.30
C THR A 214 -3.50 -29.13 -4.11
N ARG A 215 -3.19 -30.39 -3.84
CA ARG A 215 -2.17 -31.11 -4.61
C ARG A 215 -2.37 -31.01 -6.12
N ASP A 216 -3.63 -31.11 -6.58
CA ASP A 216 -3.96 -31.30 -7.99
C ASP A 216 -4.71 -30.10 -8.61
N LYS A 217 -5.10 -29.11 -7.79
CA LYS A 217 -5.94 -27.99 -8.25
C LYS A 217 -5.51 -26.67 -7.63
N LYS A 218 -5.49 -25.64 -8.49
CA LYS A 218 -5.44 -24.23 -8.11
C LYS A 218 -6.73 -23.55 -8.56
N GLU A 219 -7.32 -22.77 -7.68
CA GLU A 219 -8.48 -21.92 -8.03
C GLU A 219 -8.23 -20.49 -7.53
N ILE A 220 -8.35 -19.54 -8.45
CA ILE A 220 -8.30 -18.11 -8.14
C ILE A 220 -9.70 -17.56 -8.25
N LYS A 221 -10.18 -16.86 -7.21
CA LYS A 221 -11.52 -16.28 -7.21
C LYS A 221 -11.49 -14.82 -6.76
N LYS A 222 -12.09 -13.96 -7.57
CA LYS A 222 -12.41 -12.59 -7.21
C LYS A 222 -13.65 -12.64 -6.33
N TYR A 223 -13.51 -12.32 -5.04
CA TYR A 223 -14.63 -12.33 -4.10
C TYR A 223 -15.27 -10.96 -3.97
N TRP A 224 -14.56 -9.90 -4.34
CA TRP A 224 -15.05 -8.53 -4.32
C TRP A 224 -14.78 -7.83 -5.66
N ASN A 225 -15.75 -7.05 -6.11
CA ASN A 225 -15.68 -6.23 -7.30
C ASN A 225 -16.51 -4.97 -7.13
N LEU A 226 -16.14 -3.90 -7.82
CA LEU A 226 -16.98 -2.73 -7.99
C LEU A 226 -18.19 -3.09 -8.86
N ASP A 227 -19.39 -2.72 -8.42
CA ASP A 227 -20.64 -2.96 -9.13
C ASP A 227 -21.25 -1.62 -9.55
N SER A 228 -21.41 -1.42 -10.86
CA SER A 228 -21.87 -0.16 -11.43
C SER A 228 -23.39 -0.05 -11.39
N LYS A 229 -23.90 0.96 -10.67
CA LYS A 229 -25.33 1.26 -10.49
C LYS A 229 -25.59 2.75 -10.69
N HIS A 230 -26.80 3.10 -11.09
CA HIS A 230 -27.23 4.50 -11.11
C HIS A 230 -27.33 5.07 -9.70
N HIS A 231 -26.73 6.22 -9.50
CA HIS A 231 -26.82 6.96 -8.26
C HIS A 231 -28.16 7.69 -8.16
N THR A 232 -28.82 7.64 -7.02
CA THR A 232 -30.19 8.18 -6.83
C THR A 232 -30.27 9.24 -5.74
N ASP A 233 -29.24 9.36 -4.89
CA ASP A 233 -29.24 10.30 -3.79
C ASP A 233 -29.01 11.75 -4.26
N THR A 234 -29.64 12.72 -3.62
CA THR A 234 -29.31 14.12 -3.83
C THR A 234 -27.90 14.45 -3.30
N PRO A 235 -27.28 15.57 -3.68
CA PRO A 235 -25.98 15.95 -3.15
C PRO A 235 -25.94 16.04 -1.61
N GLU A 236 -27.04 16.49 -0.97
CA GLU A 236 -27.16 16.60 0.49
C GLU A 236 -27.23 15.21 1.15
N GLN A 237 -28.01 14.29 0.57
CA GLN A 237 -28.10 12.90 0.99
C GLN A 237 -26.75 12.21 0.81
N THR A 238 -26.09 12.42 -0.33
CA THR A 238 -24.75 11.90 -0.62
C THR A 238 -23.73 12.37 0.41
N ALA A 239 -23.69 13.66 0.73
CA ALA A 239 -22.78 14.21 1.74
C ALA A 239 -23.06 13.62 3.14
N SER A 240 -24.33 13.49 3.53
CA SER A 240 -24.73 12.90 4.80
C SER A 240 -24.34 11.42 4.90
N HIS A 241 -24.55 10.66 3.82
CA HIS A 241 -24.19 9.24 3.77
C HIS A 241 -22.68 9.03 3.86
N ILE A 242 -21.89 9.82 3.11
CA ILE A 242 -20.43 9.82 3.20
C ILE A 242 -19.96 10.10 4.64
N LEU A 243 -20.51 11.12 5.28
CA LEU A 243 -20.15 11.45 6.66
C LEU A 243 -20.46 10.29 7.62
N SER A 244 -21.63 9.67 7.47
CA SER A 244 -22.05 8.53 8.30
C SER A 244 -21.09 7.34 8.15
N ILE A 245 -20.72 6.98 6.91
CA ILE A 245 -19.75 5.90 6.66
C ILE A 245 -18.39 6.27 7.28
N LEU A 246 -17.89 7.49 7.07
CA LEU A 246 -16.59 7.91 7.60
C LEU A 246 -16.55 7.91 9.13
N GLN A 247 -17.63 8.33 9.79
CA GLN A 247 -17.76 8.29 11.25
C GLN A 247 -17.68 6.85 11.77
N ASP A 248 -18.47 5.93 11.19
CA ASP A 248 -18.42 4.51 11.56
C ASP A 248 -17.04 3.90 11.29
N THR A 249 -16.46 4.18 10.13
CA THR A 249 -15.13 3.68 9.74
C THR A 249 -14.04 4.16 10.70
N VAL A 250 -13.99 5.46 11.00
CA VAL A 250 -13.00 6.01 11.94
C VAL A 250 -13.18 5.39 13.31
N LYS A 251 -14.40 5.31 13.83
CA LYS A 251 -14.69 4.70 15.12
C LYS A 251 -14.21 3.24 15.20
N ARG A 252 -14.43 2.43 14.16
CA ARG A 252 -13.95 1.05 14.07
C ARG A 252 -12.41 0.98 14.01
N GLN A 253 -11.81 1.88 13.24
CA GLN A 253 -10.36 1.91 13.06
C GLN A 253 -9.61 2.54 14.26
N LEU A 254 -10.31 3.10 15.25
CA LEU A 254 -9.71 3.53 16.52
C LEU A 254 -9.56 2.38 17.53
N ILE A 255 -10.09 1.19 17.26
CA ILE A 255 -9.97 0.04 18.17
C ILE A 255 -8.51 -0.45 18.17
N ALA A 256 -7.83 -0.28 19.30
CA ALA A 256 -6.48 -0.76 19.54
C ALA A 256 -6.22 -0.83 21.05
N ASP A 257 -5.42 -1.82 21.48
CA ASP A 257 -4.96 -1.96 22.88
C ASP A 257 -3.59 -1.28 23.12
N VAL A 258 -3.13 -0.49 22.12
CA VAL A 258 -1.86 0.23 22.11
C VAL A 258 -2.07 1.69 21.73
N PRO A 259 -1.09 2.60 21.98
CA PRO A 259 -1.21 4.00 21.60
C PRO A 259 -1.44 4.19 20.11
N LEU A 260 -2.45 5.03 19.79
CA LEU A 260 -2.87 5.37 18.43
C LEU A 260 -2.84 6.89 18.23
N VAL A 261 -2.39 7.31 17.04
CA VAL A 261 -2.21 8.71 16.65
C VAL A 261 -2.80 8.98 15.26
N CYS A 262 -2.79 10.25 14.80
CA CYS A 262 -3.18 10.60 13.42
C CYS A 262 -2.03 11.30 12.68
N MET A 263 -1.90 11.02 11.39
CA MET A 263 -1.09 11.80 10.47
C MET A 263 -1.86 13.05 10.05
N LEU A 264 -1.26 14.23 10.19
CA LEU A 264 -1.91 15.51 9.91
C LEU A 264 -1.05 16.39 9.01
N SER A 265 -1.44 16.57 7.76
CA SER A 265 -0.80 17.49 6.80
C SER A 265 -1.52 18.84 6.70
N GLY A 266 -2.64 19.03 7.40
CA GLY A 266 -3.49 20.21 7.26
C GLY A 266 -4.27 20.27 5.93
N GLY A 267 -4.19 19.24 5.07
CA GLY A 267 -5.07 19.04 3.91
C GLY A 267 -6.45 18.54 4.32
N LEU A 268 -7.44 18.66 3.43
CA LEU A 268 -8.84 18.27 3.69
C LEU A 268 -8.95 16.87 4.29
N ASP A 269 -8.28 15.91 3.68
CA ASP A 269 -8.43 14.48 3.97
C ASP A 269 -7.92 14.13 5.37
N SER A 270 -6.65 14.46 5.65
CA SER A 270 -6.03 14.23 6.97
C SER A 270 -6.72 15.03 8.06
N SER A 271 -7.17 16.26 7.77
CA SER A 271 -7.91 17.10 8.71
C SER A 271 -9.29 16.51 9.04
N GLY A 272 -9.99 15.96 8.03
CA GLY A 272 -11.29 15.30 8.22
C GLY A 272 -11.16 14.07 9.12
N ILE A 273 -10.20 13.17 8.84
CA ILE A 273 -9.94 12.01 9.69
C ILE A 273 -9.54 12.43 11.11
N THR A 274 -8.65 13.43 11.24
CA THR A 274 -8.23 13.94 12.55
C THR A 274 -9.40 14.53 13.35
N ALA A 275 -10.31 15.27 12.69
CA ALA A 275 -11.46 15.86 13.36
C ALA A 275 -12.47 14.80 13.82
N LEU A 276 -12.71 13.76 13.01
CA LEU A 276 -13.57 12.65 13.39
C LEU A 276 -12.96 11.82 14.52
N ALA A 277 -11.67 11.50 14.46
CA ALA A 277 -10.96 10.80 15.52
C ALA A 277 -10.89 11.63 16.82
N GLY A 278 -10.69 12.94 16.72
CA GLY A 278 -10.66 13.85 17.86
C GLY A 278 -11.95 13.84 18.65
N LYS A 279 -13.10 13.79 17.98
CA LYS A 279 -14.41 13.67 18.66
C LYS A 279 -14.55 12.38 19.50
N GLU A 280 -14.05 11.25 19.01
CA GLU A 280 -14.07 9.98 19.75
C GLU A 280 -13.11 10.06 20.95
N PHE A 281 -11.93 10.65 20.79
CA PHE A 281 -10.97 10.86 21.90
C PHE A 281 -11.52 11.80 22.98
N GLU A 282 -12.22 12.87 22.58
CA GLU A 282 -12.86 13.81 23.51
C GLU A 282 -13.92 13.12 24.37
N GLN A 283 -14.74 12.24 23.77
CA GLN A 283 -15.73 11.43 24.52
C GLN A 283 -15.09 10.55 25.60
N ASP A 284 -13.89 10.05 25.31
CA ASP A 284 -13.09 9.25 26.26
C ASP A 284 -12.25 10.11 27.23
N ASN A 285 -12.34 11.44 27.19
CA ASN A 285 -11.48 12.38 27.92
C ASN A 285 -9.98 12.16 27.65
N LYS A 286 -9.61 11.80 26.43
CA LYS A 286 -8.24 11.59 25.97
C LYS A 286 -7.81 12.69 24.99
N THR A 287 -6.53 13.00 24.94
CA THR A 287 -5.97 13.89 23.93
C THR A 287 -5.43 13.09 22.75
N LEU A 288 -5.89 13.43 21.55
CA LEU A 288 -5.36 12.86 20.32
C LEU A 288 -4.00 13.48 19.98
N HIS A 289 -3.00 12.65 19.75
CA HIS A 289 -1.69 13.08 19.24
C HIS A 289 -1.69 13.05 17.70
N THR A 290 -1.08 14.08 17.09
CA THR A 290 -0.97 14.19 15.63
C THR A 290 0.45 14.46 15.21
N TYR A 291 0.83 13.97 14.02
CA TYR A 291 2.19 14.07 13.49
C TYR A 291 2.17 14.61 12.06
N SER A 292 3.13 15.50 11.75
CA SER A 292 3.44 15.93 10.40
C SER A 292 4.93 15.89 10.14
N ILE A 293 5.31 15.92 8.86
CA ILE A 293 6.70 16.04 8.43
C ILE A 293 6.94 17.38 7.78
N ASP A 294 8.10 17.95 8.01
CA ASP A 294 8.61 19.13 7.31
C ASP A 294 10.14 18.98 7.12
N PHE A 295 10.73 19.88 6.35
CA PHE A 295 12.16 19.85 6.05
C PHE A 295 12.86 21.07 6.63
N VAL A 296 14.14 20.91 6.99
CA VAL A 296 14.98 22.03 7.44
C VAL A 296 14.95 23.13 6.38
N ASN A 297 14.78 24.38 6.83
CA ASN A 297 14.66 25.57 5.96
C ASN A 297 13.50 25.56 4.95
N SER A 298 12.51 24.70 5.09
CA SER A 298 11.39 24.59 4.12
C SER A 298 10.71 25.93 3.84
N ALA A 299 10.55 26.79 4.84
CA ALA A 299 9.94 28.12 4.66
C ALA A 299 10.83 29.09 3.86
N LYS A 300 12.16 28.94 3.88
CA LYS A 300 13.13 29.76 3.16
C LYS A 300 13.30 29.28 1.71
N ASP A 301 13.35 27.97 1.53
CA ASP A 301 13.68 27.34 0.26
C ASP A 301 12.42 26.99 -0.56
N PHE A 302 11.21 27.32 -0.02
CA PHE A 302 9.95 26.98 -0.65
C PHE A 302 9.72 27.75 -1.94
N GLU A 303 9.58 27.00 -3.03
CA GLU A 303 9.10 27.48 -4.31
C GLU A 303 7.74 26.87 -4.64
N LEU A 304 6.82 27.70 -5.12
CA LEU A 304 5.50 27.26 -5.59
C LEU A 304 5.67 26.41 -6.85
N THR A 305 5.05 25.25 -6.85
CA THR A 305 4.95 24.42 -8.05
C THR A 305 3.48 24.19 -8.41
N PHE A 306 3.22 23.68 -9.60
CA PHE A 306 1.86 23.30 -10.00
C PHE A 306 1.20 22.32 -9.02
N ALA A 307 1.98 21.39 -8.47
CA ALA A 307 1.48 20.37 -7.54
C ALA A 307 1.49 20.81 -6.08
N ARG A 308 2.33 21.79 -5.71
CA ARG A 308 2.50 22.25 -4.33
C ARG A 308 2.19 23.75 -4.20
N THR A 309 0.99 24.02 -3.68
CA THR A 309 0.37 25.36 -3.67
C THR A 309 0.64 26.17 -2.39
N GLY A 310 1.38 25.61 -1.42
CA GLY A 310 1.72 26.29 -0.17
C GLY A 310 2.33 25.35 0.88
N LEU A 311 2.86 25.95 1.94
CA LEU A 311 3.37 25.22 3.10
C LEU A 311 2.25 24.58 3.92
N ASP A 312 2.51 23.42 4.52
CA ASP A 312 1.55 22.68 5.34
C ASP A 312 1.47 23.19 6.78
N ALA A 313 2.59 23.64 7.35
CA ALA A 313 2.71 24.01 8.76
C ALA A 313 1.64 24.99 9.28
N PRO A 314 1.23 26.07 8.58
CA PRO A 314 0.17 26.97 9.03
C PRO A 314 -1.19 26.24 9.17
N TRP A 315 -1.50 25.35 8.24
CA TRP A 315 -2.74 24.57 8.20
C TRP A 315 -2.78 23.50 9.28
N VAL A 316 -1.66 22.81 9.48
CA VAL A 316 -1.47 21.87 10.58
C VAL A 316 -1.75 22.53 11.93
N LYS A 317 -1.15 23.70 12.19
CA LYS A 317 -1.38 24.48 13.41
C LYS A 317 -2.86 24.90 13.55
N ARG A 318 -3.49 25.28 12.46
CA ARG A 318 -4.91 25.68 12.42
C ARG A 318 -5.83 24.53 12.80
N VAL A 319 -5.61 23.34 12.22
CA VAL A 319 -6.41 22.14 12.49
C VAL A 319 -6.15 21.60 13.91
N SER A 320 -4.88 21.51 14.32
CA SER A 320 -4.51 21.07 15.67
C SER A 320 -5.18 21.93 16.74
N LYS A 321 -5.19 23.26 16.56
CA LYS A 321 -5.90 24.17 17.47
C LYS A 321 -7.42 23.96 17.47
N HIS A 322 -8.02 23.68 16.31
CA HIS A 322 -9.46 23.47 16.19
C HIS A 322 -9.93 22.19 16.86
N VAL A 323 -9.19 21.09 16.66
CA VAL A 323 -9.51 19.77 17.19
C VAL A 323 -9.03 19.60 18.64
N GLY A 324 -8.07 20.42 19.10
CA GLY A 324 -7.46 20.28 20.43
C GLY A 324 -6.42 19.17 20.52
N THR A 325 -5.67 18.89 19.43
CA THR A 325 -4.68 17.81 19.41
C THR A 325 -3.33 18.26 20.00
N ALA A 326 -2.57 17.31 20.55
CA ALA A 326 -1.15 17.47 20.83
C ALA A 326 -0.36 17.18 19.55
N HIS A 327 0.14 18.23 18.89
CA HIS A 327 0.79 18.09 17.59
C HIS A 327 2.32 18.02 17.69
N HIS A 328 2.91 17.08 16.92
CA HIS A 328 4.35 16.86 16.79
C HIS A 328 4.79 17.09 15.34
N ASN A 329 5.68 18.05 15.13
CA ASN A 329 6.26 18.32 13.81
C ASN A 329 7.64 17.66 13.72
N ILE A 330 7.79 16.72 12.80
CA ILE A 330 9.06 16.02 12.53
C ILE A 330 9.80 16.78 11.42
N ILE A 331 11.00 17.23 11.72
CA ILE A 331 11.82 18.00 10.78
C ILE A 331 12.98 17.14 10.32
N VAL A 332 13.09 16.93 9.01
CA VAL A 332 14.10 16.10 8.36
C VAL A 332 15.09 16.99 7.60
N ASN A 333 16.37 16.65 7.63
CA ASN A 333 17.41 17.34 6.88
C ASN A 333 17.89 16.56 5.66
N ALA A 334 18.62 17.23 4.78
CA ALA A 334 19.14 16.66 3.52
C ALA A 334 20.08 15.46 3.73
N GLU A 335 20.90 15.52 4.79
CA GLU A 335 21.84 14.43 5.12
C GLU A 335 21.10 13.17 5.57
N GLU A 336 20.07 13.30 6.42
CA GLU A 336 19.25 12.16 6.82
C GLU A 336 18.55 11.50 5.64
N LEU A 337 18.03 12.29 4.69
CA LEU A 337 17.42 11.76 3.46
C LEU A 337 18.43 10.97 2.64
N ALA A 338 19.62 11.52 2.41
CA ALA A 338 20.65 10.86 1.62
C ALA A 338 21.16 9.57 2.28
N ASN A 339 21.39 9.60 3.60
CA ASN A 339 21.88 8.44 4.36
C ASN A 339 20.88 7.28 4.44
N HIS A 340 19.58 7.55 4.27
CA HIS A 340 18.53 6.54 4.32
C HIS A 340 17.93 6.23 2.94
N LEU A 341 18.54 6.70 1.85
CA LEU A 341 18.02 6.54 0.48
C LEU A 341 17.67 5.09 0.11
N PHE A 342 18.42 4.11 0.60
CA PHE A 342 18.24 2.69 0.26
C PHE A 342 17.33 1.93 1.23
N VAL A 343 16.86 2.54 2.32
CA VAL A 343 15.93 1.89 3.25
C VAL A 343 14.61 1.49 2.57
N PRO A 344 13.98 2.36 1.74
CA PRO A 344 12.79 1.98 1.00
C PRO A 344 12.96 0.79 0.06
N LEU A 345 14.12 0.68 -0.61
CA LEU A 345 14.46 -0.48 -1.44
C LEU A 345 14.37 -1.78 -0.64
N HIS A 346 15.03 -1.81 0.53
CA HIS A 346 15.02 -3.00 1.38
C HIS A 346 13.65 -3.29 2.01
N ALA A 347 12.86 -2.26 2.27
CA ALA A 347 11.50 -2.43 2.79
C ALA A 347 10.54 -3.00 1.73
N LYS A 348 10.72 -2.64 0.45
CA LYS A 348 9.84 -3.05 -0.66
C LYS A 348 10.34 -4.26 -1.43
N ASP A 349 11.62 -4.60 -1.34
CA ASP A 349 12.33 -5.57 -2.19
C ASP A 349 12.43 -5.15 -3.68
N LEU A 350 12.14 -3.89 -3.99
CA LEU A 350 12.06 -3.32 -5.33
C LEU A 350 12.53 -1.85 -5.30
N PRO A 351 13.03 -1.31 -6.41
CA PRO A 351 13.36 0.11 -6.52
C PRO A 351 12.17 1.00 -6.15
N SER A 352 12.43 2.11 -5.49
CA SER A 352 11.45 2.96 -4.81
C SER A 352 11.43 4.41 -5.32
N ALA A 353 10.49 5.22 -4.80
CA ALA A 353 10.32 6.63 -5.15
C ALA A 353 11.35 7.57 -4.46
N GLY A 354 12.51 7.05 -4.02
CA GLY A 354 13.59 7.85 -3.45
C GLY A 354 13.14 8.67 -2.24
N GLU A 355 13.36 9.97 -2.28
CA GLU A 355 13.06 10.91 -1.19
C GLU A 355 11.66 10.76 -0.61
N MET A 356 10.63 10.62 -1.46
CA MET A 356 9.24 10.57 -0.98
C MET A 356 8.96 9.38 -0.06
N GLU A 357 9.63 8.26 -0.27
CA GLU A 357 9.50 7.08 0.59
C GLU A 357 10.47 7.15 1.76
N THR A 358 11.67 7.67 1.54
CA THR A 358 12.66 7.88 2.62
C THR A 358 12.13 8.83 3.68
N SER A 359 11.54 9.96 3.29
CA SER A 359 10.97 10.92 4.25
C SER A 359 9.79 10.32 5.03
N LEU A 360 8.97 9.48 4.36
CA LEU A 360 7.87 8.79 5.01
C LEU A 360 8.38 7.74 6.02
N TYR A 361 9.44 7.00 5.70
CA TYR A 361 10.11 6.10 6.63
C TYR A 361 10.63 6.87 7.86
N LEU A 362 11.31 8.00 7.65
CA LEU A 362 11.83 8.83 8.74
C LEU A 362 10.72 9.35 9.65
N LEU A 363 9.59 9.77 9.08
CA LEU A 363 8.40 10.14 9.85
C LEU A 363 7.92 8.97 10.73
N PHE A 364 7.76 7.77 10.17
CA PHE A 364 7.29 6.61 10.93
C PHE A 364 8.31 6.16 12.00
N ARG A 365 9.60 6.30 11.73
CA ARG A 365 10.65 6.03 12.72
C ARG A 365 10.48 6.89 13.97
N GLU A 366 10.16 8.16 13.79
CA GLU A 366 9.92 9.07 14.92
C GLU A 366 8.58 8.76 15.61
N MET A 367 7.50 8.54 14.84
CA MET A 367 6.18 8.20 15.39
C MET A 367 6.20 6.92 16.22
N LYS A 368 7.02 5.93 15.82
CA LYS A 368 7.14 4.63 16.52
C LYS A 368 7.63 4.78 17.96
N LYS A 369 8.32 5.86 18.31
CA LYS A 369 8.79 6.10 19.69
C LYS A 369 7.63 6.32 20.66
N ASP A 370 6.51 6.85 20.18
CA ASP A 370 5.37 7.27 21.01
C ASP A 370 4.10 6.43 20.76
N ALA A 371 3.99 5.77 19.60
CA ALA A 371 2.79 5.04 19.21
C ALA A 371 3.10 3.78 18.40
N THR A 372 2.08 2.96 18.22
CA THR A 372 2.17 1.73 17.39
C THR A 372 1.25 1.78 16.17
N VAL A 373 0.19 2.60 16.22
CA VAL A 373 -0.85 2.70 15.18
C VAL A 373 -1.06 4.16 14.79
N ALA A 374 -1.29 4.42 13.50
CA ALA A 374 -1.77 5.72 13.03
C ALA A 374 -2.94 5.62 12.05
N LEU A 375 -3.83 6.62 12.08
CA LEU A 375 -4.78 6.88 10.99
C LEU A 375 -4.16 7.83 9.97
N SER A 376 -4.39 7.54 8.69
CA SER A 376 -3.92 8.35 7.55
C SER A 376 -5.09 8.79 6.67
N GLY A 377 -4.99 9.99 6.10
CA GLY A 377 -5.92 10.49 5.09
C GLY A 377 -5.62 10.01 3.66
N GLU A 378 -4.78 8.97 3.47
CA GLU A 378 -4.46 8.41 2.15
C GLU A 378 -5.70 7.84 1.47
N SER A 379 -5.71 7.78 0.15
CA SER A 379 -6.76 7.24 -0.73
C SER A 379 -7.95 8.16 -1.01
N ALA A 380 -8.08 9.29 -0.32
CA ALA A 380 -9.19 10.22 -0.56
C ALA A 380 -9.16 10.80 -1.98
N ASP A 381 -7.99 11.07 -2.53
CA ASP A 381 -7.86 11.64 -3.88
C ASP A 381 -8.32 10.64 -4.96
N GLU A 382 -8.04 9.35 -4.79
CA GLU A 382 -8.41 8.28 -5.72
C GLU A 382 -9.91 8.01 -5.71
N VAL A 383 -10.55 8.07 -4.55
CA VAL A 383 -11.98 7.76 -4.44
C VAL A 383 -12.89 8.96 -4.73
N PHE A 384 -12.43 10.18 -4.48
CA PHE A 384 -13.18 11.41 -4.70
C PHE A 384 -12.79 12.19 -5.96
N GLY A 385 -11.72 11.83 -6.66
CA GLY A 385 -11.22 12.55 -7.83
C GLY A 385 -10.50 13.85 -7.47
N GLY A 386 -9.55 13.78 -6.51
CA GLY A 386 -8.85 14.96 -6.00
C GLY A 386 -7.66 15.41 -6.83
N TYR A 387 -7.22 14.65 -7.82
CA TYR A 387 -6.07 14.99 -8.65
C TYR A 387 -6.44 15.85 -9.85
N PRO A 388 -5.52 16.70 -10.36
CA PRO A 388 -5.74 17.51 -11.56
C PRO A 388 -6.18 16.71 -12.79
N TRP A 389 -5.75 15.47 -12.93
CA TRP A 389 -6.12 14.57 -14.04
C TRP A 389 -7.63 14.34 -14.17
N PHE A 390 -8.38 14.42 -13.08
CA PHE A 390 -9.84 14.29 -13.13
C PHE A 390 -10.55 15.54 -13.65
N HIS A 391 -9.88 16.69 -13.59
CA HIS A 391 -10.45 18.02 -13.89
C HIS A 391 -10.00 18.59 -15.25
N GLN A 392 -9.08 17.93 -15.95
CA GLN A 392 -8.59 18.32 -17.27
C GLN A 392 -9.20 17.40 -18.34
N GLU A 393 -10.10 17.96 -19.13
CA GLU A 393 -10.89 17.15 -20.10
C GLU A 393 -9.99 16.42 -21.11
N GLU A 394 -8.89 17.05 -21.53
CA GLU A 394 -7.95 16.48 -22.49
C GLU A 394 -7.34 15.16 -21.96
N LEU A 395 -7.14 15.05 -20.64
CA LEU A 395 -6.54 13.88 -19.99
C LEU A 395 -7.53 12.71 -19.84
N LEU A 396 -8.84 12.95 -19.93
CA LEU A 396 -9.83 11.87 -19.91
C LEU A 396 -9.79 11.01 -21.19
N TYR A 397 -9.31 11.57 -22.30
CA TYR A 397 -9.32 10.90 -23.59
C TYR A 397 -7.97 10.34 -24.02
N VAL A 398 -6.93 10.41 -23.16
CA VAL A 398 -5.64 9.79 -23.45
C VAL A 398 -5.74 8.26 -23.37
N ASN A 399 -5.12 7.58 -24.36
CA ASN A 399 -5.09 6.12 -24.42
C ASN A 399 -3.82 5.55 -23.77
N GLN A 400 -3.53 5.99 -22.55
CA GLN A 400 -2.41 5.54 -21.72
C GLN A 400 -2.68 5.85 -20.26
N PHE A 401 -1.88 5.30 -19.35
CA PHE A 401 -1.97 5.67 -17.95
C PHE A 401 -1.64 7.16 -17.74
N PRO A 402 -2.56 7.96 -17.16
CA PRO A 402 -2.39 9.43 -17.08
C PRO A 402 -1.11 9.88 -16.38
N TRP A 403 -0.69 9.16 -15.36
CA TRP A 403 0.50 9.47 -14.56
C TRP A 403 1.81 9.10 -15.24
N LEU A 404 1.80 8.27 -16.28
CA LEU A 404 3.00 7.92 -17.04
C LEU A 404 3.35 8.92 -18.14
N THR A 405 2.48 9.90 -18.44
CA THR A 405 2.76 10.91 -19.46
C THR A 405 4.06 11.68 -19.23
N ASN A 406 4.42 11.90 -17.96
CA ASN A 406 5.65 12.58 -17.55
C ASN A 406 6.79 11.62 -17.14
N TRP A 407 6.52 10.30 -17.09
CA TRP A 407 7.49 9.27 -16.66
C TRP A 407 8.33 8.69 -17.81
N LYS A 408 8.33 9.32 -18.97
CA LYS A 408 9.00 8.84 -20.20
C LYS A 408 10.52 8.56 -20.07
N ASN A 409 11.12 8.91 -18.94
CA ASN A 409 12.57 8.96 -18.83
C ASN A 409 13.25 7.64 -18.44
N THR A 410 12.57 6.72 -17.73
CA THR A 410 13.23 5.50 -17.24
C THR A 410 13.46 4.47 -18.35
N SER A 411 12.47 4.22 -19.21
CA SER A 411 12.67 3.33 -20.36
C SER A 411 13.53 3.96 -21.47
N SER A 412 13.59 5.30 -21.54
CA SER A 412 14.40 6.00 -22.56
C SER A 412 15.90 5.78 -22.41
N ILE A 413 16.38 5.53 -21.19
CA ILE A 413 17.81 5.30 -20.92
C ILE A 413 18.24 3.83 -21.04
N LEU A 414 17.33 2.89 -21.29
CA LEU A 414 17.68 1.49 -21.56
C LEU A 414 18.60 1.39 -22.78
N LEU A 415 19.44 0.38 -22.83
CA LEU A 415 20.21 0.02 -24.01
C LEU A 415 19.26 -0.34 -25.16
N ASP A 416 19.65 -0.05 -26.41
CA ASP A 416 18.78 -0.28 -27.57
C ASP A 416 18.43 -1.76 -27.75
N GLU A 417 19.36 -2.67 -27.48
CA GLU A 417 19.13 -4.12 -27.46
C GLU A 417 18.13 -4.55 -26.40
N VAL A 418 18.19 -3.97 -25.20
CA VAL A 418 17.22 -4.23 -24.13
C VAL A 418 15.85 -3.68 -24.50
N LYS A 419 15.77 -2.46 -25.07
CA LYS A 419 14.52 -1.88 -25.58
C LYS A 419 13.87 -2.75 -26.65
N GLN A 420 14.66 -3.28 -27.60
CA GLN A 420 14.16 -4.16 -28.67
C GLN A 420 13.61 -5.47 -28.11
N GLN A 421 14.29 -6.05 -27.12
CA GLN A 421 13.89 -7.29 -26.48
C GLN A 421 12.63 -7.13 -25.61
N CYS A 422 12.57 -6.07 -24.80
CA CYS A 422 11.50 -5.87 -23.81
C CYS A 422 10.28 -5.15 -24.40
N ASN A 423 10.45 -4.28 -25.40
CA ASN A 423 9.41 -3.45 -26.00
C ASN A 423 8.51 -2.74 -24.96
N PRO A 424 9.05 -1.83 -24.10
CA PRO A 424 8.32 -1.24 -22.99
C PRO A 424 7.04 -0.49 -23.40
N GLU A 425 7.04 0.15 -24.56
CA GLU A 425 5.85 0.89 -25.05
C GLU A 425 4.69 -0.07 -25.35
N HIS A 426 4.97 -1.20 -25.97
CA HIS A 426 3.97 -2.23 -26.23
C HIS A 426 3.44 -2.82 -24.92
N TYR A 427 4.35 -3.17 -23.99
CA TYR A 427 3.98 -3.69 -22.67
C TYR A 427 3.05 -2.74 -21.92
N ILE A 428 3.41 -1.45 -21.83
CA ILE A 428 2.59 -0.43 -21.15
C ILE A 428 1.20 -0.34 -21.79
N ASN A 429 1.13 -0.34 -23.14
CA ASN A 429 -0.14 -0.28 -23.84
C ASN A 429 -1.01 -1.52 -23.58
N GLU A 430 -0.45 -2.73 -23.61
CA GLU A 430 -1.18 -3.96 -23.25
C GLU A 430 -1.74 -3.90 -21.83
N ARG A 431 -0.92 -3.51 -20.84
CA ARG A 431 -1.38 -3.37 -19.44
C ARG A 431 -2.47 -2.31 -19.29
N PHE A 432 -2.41 -1.24 -20.06
CA PHE A 432 -3.47 -0.23 -20.11
C PHE A 432 -4.76 -0.80 -20.69
N GLN A 433 -4.70 -1.49 -21.85
CA GLN A 433 -5.88 -2.08 -22.48
C GLN A 433 -6.53 -3.14 -21.59
N GLU A 434 -5.75 -4.00 -20.95
CA GLU A 434 -6.26 -4.96 -19.96
C GLU A 434 -7.01 -4.26 -18.81
N ALA A 435 -6.44 -3.17 -18.28
CA ALA A 435 -7.09 -2.40 -17.24
C ALA A 435 -8.42 -1.78 -17.68
N ILE A 436 -8.52 -1.32 -18.91
CA ILE A 436 -9.77 -0.77 -19.47
C ILE A 436 -10.83 -1.86 -19.66
N LEU A 437 -10.43 -3.07 -20.08
CA LEU A 437 -11.35 -4.21 -20.23
C LEU A 437 -11.92 -4.70 -18.88
N GLU A 438 -11.24 -4.45 -17.78
CA GLU A 438 -11.72 -4.81 -16.43
C GLU A 438 -12.79 -3.84 -15.89
N VAL A 439 -12.99 -2.66 -16.50
CA VAL A 439 -13.89 -1.60 -15.99
C VAL A 439 -15.34 -2.07 -15.98
N PRO A 440 -16.04 -2.06 -14.84
CA PRO A 440 -17.46 -2.39 -14.80
C PRO A 440 -18.31 -1.38 -15.58
N ILE A 441 -19.06 -1.85 -16.56
CA ILE A 441 -19.87 -1.02 -17.45
C ILE A 441 -21.15 -0.59 -16.72
N LEU A 442 -21.57 0.67 -16.91
CA LEU A 442 -22.90 1.14 -16.58
C LEU A 442 -23.66 1.46 -17.88
N GLN A 443 -24.84 0.86 -18.05
CA GLN A 443 -25.67 1.09 -19.23
C GLN A 443 -26.16 2.55 -19.29
N ARG A 444 -26.22 3.12 -20.50
CA ARG A 444 -26.72 4.47 -20.82
C ARG A 444 -25.87 5.62 -20.27
N GLU A 445 -24.62 5.38 -19.93
CA GLU A 445 -23.67 6.46 -19.67
C GLU A 445 -23.34 7.24 -20.95
N SER A 446 -23.11 8.54 -20.82
CA SER A 446 -22.50 9.34 -21.87
C SER A 446 -21.02 8.93 -22.04
N LYS A 447 -20.44 9.22 -23.20
CA LYS A 447 -19.01 8.95 -23.46
C LYS A 447 -18.09 9.62 -22.43
N LYS A 448 -18.46 10.79 -21.92
CA LYS A 448 -17.71 11.50 -20.88
C LYS A 448 -17.76 10.76 -19.55
N GLU A 449 -18.94 10.33 -19.11
CA GLU A 449 -19.12 9.57 -17.87
C GLU A 449 -18.39 8.22 -17.93
N GLU A 450 -18.46 7.53 -19.07
CA GLU A 450 -17.68 6.31 -19.32
C GLU A 450 -16.17 6.56 -19.12
N LYS A 451 -15.62 7.64 -19.71
CA LYS A 451 -14.21 8.00 -19.57
C LYS A 451 -13.84 8.38 -18.14
N GLN A 452 -14.71 9.08 -17.43
CA GLN A 452 -14.54 9.39 -16.00
C GLN A 452 -14.51 8.09 -15.17
N ARG A 453 -15.42 7.14 -15.43
CA ARG A 453 -15.45 5.82 -14.80
C ARG A 453 -14.17 5.03 -15.05
N GLN A 454 -13.68 5.01 -16.31
CA GLN A 454 -12.40 4.41 -16.67
C GLN A 454 -11.25 5.04 -15.86
N MET A 455 -11.21 6.37 -15.74
CA MET A 455 -10.21 7.10 -14.96
C MET A 455 -10.25 6.68 -13.49
N PHE A 456 -11.42 6.68 -12.84
CA PHE A 456 -11.56 6.23 -11.45
C PHE A 456 -11.11 4.78 -11.25
N TYR A 457 -11.45 3.89 -12.18
CA TYR A 457 -11.01 2.50 -12.11
C TYR A 457 -9.50 2.37 -12.19
N LEU A 458 -8.86 3.08 -13.11
CA LEU A 458 -7.40 3.11 -13.21
C LEU A 458 -6.75 3.62 -11.93
N PHE A 459 -7.26 4.71 -11.36
CA PHE A 459 -6.72 5.24 -10.11
C PHE A 459 -6.90 4.27 -8.94
N LEU A 460 -8.06 3.64 -8.80
CA LEU A 460 -8.33 2.68 -7.72
C LEU A 460 -7.52 1.37 -7.86
N THR A 461 -7.26 0.90 -9.08
CA THR A 461 -6.72 -0.46 -9.30
C THR A 461 -5.28 -0.49 -9.80
N ARG A 462 -4.70 0.65 -10.23
CA ARG A 462 -3.33 0.74 -10.78
C ARG A 462 -2.48 1.81 -10.07
N PHE A 463 -3.07 2.93 -9.66
CA PHE A 463 -2.36 4.01 -8.97
C PHE A 463 -2.38 3.81 -7.45
N LEU A 464 -3.56 3.62 -6.85
CA LEU A 464 -3.73 3.43 -5.41
C LEU A 464 -2.87 2.30 -4.81
N PRO A 465 -2.70 1.12 -5.47
CA PRO A 465 -1.82 0.07 -4.96
C PRO A 465 -0.39 0.54 -4.67
N PHE A 466 0.18 1.43 -5.49
CA PHE A 466 1.48 2.03 -5.22
C PHE A 466 1.49 2.83 -3.91
N LEU A 467 0.45 3.64 -3.67
CA LEU A 467 0.36 4.45 -2.45
C LEU A 467 0.18 3.60 -1.19
N LEU A 468 -0.63 2.54 -1.29
CA LEU A 468 -0.87 1.60 -0.19
C LEU A 468 0.38 0.78 0.13
N ASP A 469 1.08 0.26 -0.89
CA ASP A 469 2.35 -0.43 -0.73
C ASP A 469 3.39 0.49 -0.08
N ARG A 470 3.57 1.71 -0.59
CA ARG A 470 4.43 2.73 0.01
C ARG A 470 4.11 2.95 1.48
N LYS A 471 2.82 3.08 1.82
CA LYS A 471 2.38 3.33 3.19
C LYS A 471 2.69 2.14 4.11
N ASP A 472 2.31 0.93 3.70
CA ASP A 472 2.55 -0.29 4.47
C ASP A 472 4.05 -0.58 4.64
N ARG A 473 4.84 -0.52 3.54
CA ARG A 473 6.26 -0.88 3.59
C ARG A 473 7.09 0.08 4.44
N MET A 474 6.88 1.40 4.28
CA MET A 474 7.64 2.39 5.04
C MET A 474 7.30 2.35 6.53
N SER A 475 6.04 2.15 6.88
CA SER A 475 5.62 2.03 8.28
C SER A 475 6.08 0.71 8.91
N MET A 476 5.94 -0.39 8.17
CA MET A 476 6.34 -1.70 8.69
C MET A 476 7.87 -1.90 8.76
N ALA A 477 8.65 -1.13 8.02
CA ALA A 477 10.11 -1.10 8.16
C ALA A 477 10.57 -0.73 9.59
N VAL A 478 9.68 -0.12 10.38
CA VAL A 478 9.90 0.23 11.79
C VAL A 478 8.89 -0.45 12.74
N GLY A 479 8.12 -1.43 12.28
CA GLY A 479 7.12 -2.11 13.09
C GLY A 479 6.00 -1.16 13.54
N PHE A 480 5.47 -0.33 12.63
CA PHE A 480 4.42 0.65 12.87
C PHE A 480 3.21 0.40 11.96
N GLU A 481 1.99 0.40 12.52
CA GLU A 481 0.77 0.15 11.75
C GLU A 481 0.16 1.45 11.22
N VAL A 482 -0.19 1.49 9.93
CA VAL A 482 -1.01 2.57 9.37
C VAL A 482 -2.34 2.03 8.88
N ARG A 483 -3.42 2.69 9.29
CA ARG A 483 -4.80 2.45 8.87
C ARG A 483 -5.26 3.56 7.92
N VAL A 484 -6.08 3.19 6.96
CA VAL A 484 -6.50 4.06 5.84
C VAL A 484 -8.02 4.12 5.73
N PRO A 485 -8.70 4.99 6.50
CA PRO A 485 -10.16 5.02 6.56
C PRO A 485 -10.85 5.21 5.20
N PHE A 486 -10.26 5.94 4.27
CA PHE A 486 -10.81 6.12 2.93
C PHE A 486 -10.77 4.84 2.07
N CYS A 487 -10.06 3.79 2.51
CA CYS A 487 -10.08 2.45 1.92
C CYS A 487 -11.16 1.52 2.50
N ASP A 488 -12.12 2.02 3.28
CA ASP A 488 -13.28 1.21 3.63
C ASP A 488 -14.05 0.85 2.36
N TYR A 489 -14.21 -0.44 2.08
CA TYR A 489 -14.83 -0.91 0.85
C TYR A 489 -16.26 -0.39 0.67
N ARG A 490 -17.02 -0.17 1.75
CA ARG A 490 -18.39 0.38 1.73
C ARG A 490 -18.39 1.82 1.19
N LEU A 491 -17.39 2.62 1.59
CA LEU A 491 -17.21 3.98 1.09
C LEU A 491 -16.81 3.96 -0.40
N VAL A 492 -15.90 3.07 -0.77
CA VAL A 492 -15.43 2.93 -2.16
C VAL A 492 -16.56 2.48 -3.08
N GLU A 493 -17.35 1.47 -2.69
CA GLU A 493 -18.52 1.01 -3.44
C GLU A 493 -19.57 2.10 -3.61
N TYR A 494 -19.84 2.86 -2.56
CA TYR A 494 -20.79 3.97 -2.63
C TYR A 494 -20.28 5.06 -3.59
N LEU A 495 -19.03 5.51 -3.40
CA LEU A 495 -18.42 6.55 -4.21
C LEU A 495 -18.19 6.12 -5.67
N TRP A 496 -18.00 4.84 -5.94
CA TRP A 496 -17.90 4.33 -7.30
C TRP A 496 -19.10 4.74 -8.16
N ASN A 497 -20.27 4.78 -7.54
CA ASN A 497 -21.54 5.08 -8.19
C ASN A 497 -21.95 6.57 -8.14
N VAL A 498 -21.26 7.40 -7.36
CA VAL A 498 -21.52 8.85 -7.33
C VAL A 498 -20.98 9.51 -8.60
N PRO A 499 -21.81 10.23 -9.39
CA PRO A 499 -21.36 10.96 -10.58
C PRO A 499 -20.26 11.98 -10.27
N PHE A 500 -19.37 12.20 -11.24
CA PHE A 500 -18.26 13.13 -11.05
C PHE A 500 -18.72 14.56 -10.77
N ASP A 501 -19.81 15.01 -11.38
CA ASP A 501 -20.38 16.34 -11.14
C ASP A 501 -20.83 16.54 -9.68
N ILE A 502 -21.29 15.46 -9.01
CA ILE A 502 -21.58 15.48 -7.57
C ILE A 502 -20.27 15.42 -6.77
N LYS A 503 -19.29 14.60 -7.17
CA LYS A 503 -17.97 14.56 -6.50
C LYS A 503 -17.26 15.92 -6.53
N SER A 504 -17.37 16.63 -7.65
CA SER A 504 -16.76 17.95 -7.88
C SER A 504 -17.75 19.11 -7.74
N ILE A 505 -18.81 18.92 -6.95
CA ILE A 505 -19.82 19.96 -6.73
C ILE A 505 -19.17 21.28 -6.31
N ASP A 506 -19.76 22.40 -6.70
CA ASP A 506 -19.21 23.75 -6.53
C ASP A 506 -17.95 24.01 -7.40
N ASN A 507 -17.70 23.17 -8.42
CA ASN A 507 -16.54 23.22 -9.30
C ASN A 507 -15.19 23.19 -8.55
N ILE A 508 -15.12 22.41 -7.48
CA ILE A 508 -13.92 22.26 -6.67
C ILE A 508 -13.58 20.78 -6.49
N GLU A 509 -12.28 20.47 -6.44
CA GLU A 509 -11.82 19.10 -6.16
C GLU A 509 -12.39 18.60 -4.83
N LYS A 510 -12.90 17.36 -4.84
CA LYS A 510 -13.54 16.70 -3.66
C LYS A 510 -14.68 17.53 -3.04
N GLY A 511 -15.47 18.25 -3.85
CA GLY A 511 -16.54 19.14 -3.40
C GLY A 511 -17.53 18.45 -2.46
N ILE A 512 -17.93 17.20 -2.78
CA ILE A 512 -18.85 16.45 -1.92
C ILE A 512 -18.24 16.06 -0.57
N LEU A 513 -16.93 15.76 -0.50
CA LEU A 513 -16.24 15.52 0.77
C LEU A 513 -16.18 16.80 1.61
N ARG A 514 -15.95 17.97 0.96
CA ARG A 514 -15.98 19.27 1.63
C ARG A 514 -17.34 19.55 2.25
N ARG A 515 -18.44 19.23 1.54
CA ARG A 515 -19.79 19.32 2.08
C ARG A 515 -20.03 18.34 3.24
N ALA A 516 -19.60 17.09 3.11
CA ALA A 516 -19.72 16.10 4.17
C ALA A 516 -19.01 16.51 5.47
N LEU A 517 -17.85 17.16 5.35
CA LEU A 517 -17.05 17.61 6.51
C LEU A 517 -17.40 19.01 7.02
N GLN A 518 -18.50 19.63 6.56
CA GLN A 518 -18.89 21.00 6.93
C GLN A 518 -19.05 21.21 8.45
N SER A 519 -19.58 20.22 9.15
CA SER A 519 -19.75 20.29 10.61
C SER A 519 -18.51 19.92 11.41
N ALA A 520 -17.46 19.39 10.75
CA ALA A 520 -16.26 18.88 11.39
C ALA A 520 -15.05 19.83 11.25
N LEU A 521 -15.00 20.64 10.21
CA LEU A 521 -13.84 21.47 9.87
C LEU A 521 -14.22 22.95 9.69
N PRO A 522 -13.34 23.88 10.08
CA PRO A 522 -13.48 25.30 9.75
C PRO A 522 -13.49 25.53 8.24
N ASP A 523 -14.19 26.59 7.79
CA ASP A 523 -14.37 26.92 6.38
C ASP A 523 -13.04 27.13 5.64
N ASP A 524 -12.08 27.81 6.26
CA ASP A 524 -10.76 28.04 5.70
C ASP A 524 -9.99 26.75 5.44
N VAL A 525 -9.99 25.81 6.38
CA VAL A 525 -9.37 24.47 6.24
C VAL A 525 -10.10 23.64 5.20
N ARG A 526 -11.43 23.63 5.27
CA ARG A 526 -12.29 22.90 4.34
C ARG A 526 -12.11 23.35 2.89
N ASN A 527 -11.86 24.62 2.67
CA ASN A 527 -11.67 25.22 1.33
C ASN A 527 -10.20 25.31 0.89
N ARG A 528 -9.24 24.80 1.69
CA ARG A 528 -7.84 24.70 1.28
C ARG A 528 -7.71 23.90 -0.02
N ARG A 529 -6.96 24.43 -0.99
CA ARG A 529 -6.64 23.75 -2.23
C ARG A 529 -5.71 22.55 -1.99
N LYS A 530 -5.83 21.53 -2.84
CA LYS A 530 -4.95 20.37 -2.82
C LYS A 530 -3.49 20.81 -2.92
N SER A 531 -2.64 20.26 -2.05
CA SER A 531 -1.19 20.35 -2.12
C SER A 531 -0.61 18.93 -2.08
N ALA A 532 0.39 18.65 -2.91
CA ALA A 532 1.05 17.36 -2.96
C ALA A 532 1.84 17.09 -1.66
N TYR A 533 2.23 15.82 -1.47
CA TYR A 533 3.11 15.40 -0.37
C TYR A 533 4.41 16.25 -0.39
N PRO A 534 4.87 16.74 0.77
CA PRO A 534 6.04 17.61 0.83
C PRO A 534 7.32 16.89 0.38
N THR A 535 8.11 17.57 -0.42
CA THR A 535 9.44 17.14 -0.84
C THR A 535 10.47 18.20 -0.47
N SER A 536 11.71 17.79 -0.21
CA SER A 536 12.81 18.71 0.07
C SER A 536 13.18 19.51 -1.18
N GLN A 537 13.31 20.80 -1.03
CA GLN A 537 13.87 21.72 -2.03
C GLN A 537 15.30 22.13 -1.64
N ASP A 538 15.90 21.45 -0.66
CA ASP A 538 17.28 21.72 -0.21
C ASP A 538 18.28 21.31 -1.30
N PRO A 539 19.08 22.27 -1.81
CA PRO A 539 20.07 21.99 -2.86
C PRO A 539 21.17 21.00 -2.42
N HIS A 540 21.41 20.86 -1.10
CA HIS A 540 22.41 19.90 -0.60
C HIS A 540 21.94 18.46 -0.82
N TYR A 541 20.64 18.18 -0.73
CA TYR A 541 20.11 16.87 -1.03
C TYR A 541 20.33 16.50 -2.51
N LEU A 542 19.99 17.40 -3.43
CA LEU A 542 20.24 17.20 -4.86
C LEU A 542 21.73 16.97 -5.13
N GLN A 543 22.62 17.72 -4.47
CA GLN A 543 24.07 17.55 -4.64
C GLN A 543 24.54 16.17 -4.12
N SER A 544 23.97 15.69 -3.02
CA SER A 544 24.28 14.36 -2.49
C SER A 544 23.87 13.25 -3.46
N ILE A 545 22.65 13.32 -4.02
CA ILE A 545 22.16 12.36 -5.03
C ILE A 545 23.03 12.39 -6.30
N ARG A 546 23.44 13.59 -6.75
CA ARG A 546 24.34 13.74 -7.88
C ARG A 546 25.70 13.08 -7.63
N ASN A 547 26.30 13.32 -6.46
CA ASN A 547 27.60 12.74 -6.10
C ASN A 547 27.53 11.21 -6.08
N LEU A 548 26.49 10.63 -5.47
CA LEU A 548 26.25 9.19 -5.47
C LEU A 548 26.09 8.63 -6.90
N THR A 549 25.40 9.37 -7.77
CA THR A 549 25.21 8.95 -9.17
C THR A 549 26.52 9.01 -9.96
N LEU A 550 27.33 10.05 -9.78
CA LEU A 550 28.64 10.17 -10.41
C LEU A 550 29.63 9.09 -9.91
N ASP A 551 29.60 8.79 -8.61
CA ASP A 551 30.38 7.69 -8.04
C ASP A 551 29.96 6.34 -8.64
N MET A 552 28.65 6.06 -8.73
CA MET A 552 28.15 4.86 -9.42
C MET A 552 28.62 4.81 -10.88
N CYS A 553 28.58 5.94 -11.61
CA CYS A 553 29.04 6.02 -13.00
C CYS A 553 30.55 5.86 -13.15
N SER A 554 31.37 6.09 -12.12
CA SER A 554 32.82 5.89 -12.17
C SER A 554 33.23 4.44 -12.39
N ASN A 555 32.39 3.49 -11.97
CA ASN A 555 32.58 2.06 -12.15
C ASN A 555 31.63 1.48 -13.21
N LYS A 556 32.10 1.31 -14.44
CA LYS A 556 31.32 0.74 -15.55
C LYS A 556 30.89 -0.73 -15.35
N ASN A 557 31.47 -1.43 -14.36
CA ASN A 557 31.11 -2.81 -14.05
C ASN A 557 29.90 -2.90 -13.11
N ASN A 558 29.29 -1.78 -12.73
CA ASN A 558 28.04 -1.80 -11.98
C ASN A 558 26.94 -2.52 -12.77
N PRO A 559 26.18 -3.46 -12.16
CA PRO A 559 25.26 -4.34 -12.90
C PRO A 559 24.17 -3.59 -13.66
N ILE A 560 23.79 -2.39 -13.23
CA ILE A 560 22.79 -1.59 -13.94
C ILE A 560 23.22 -1.26 -15.39
N PHE A 561 24.53 -1.15 -15.67
CA PHE A 561 25.03 -0.81 -17.01
C PHE A 561 24.94 -1.96 -18.01
N SER A 562 24.52 -3.15 -17.59
CA SER A 562 24.06 -4.19 -18.51
C SER A 562 22.65 -3.92 -19.06
N LEU A 563 21.90 -3.01 -18.45
CA LEU A 563 20.52 -2.68 -18.83
C LEU A 563 20.38 -1.27 -19.41
N ILE A 564 21.17 -0.29 -18.90
CA ILE A 564 21.01 1.13 -19.26
C ILE A 564 22.25 1.72 -19.91
N ASN A 565 22.03 2.78 -20.68
CA ASN A 565 23.09 3.56 -21.32
C ASN A 565 23.82 4.42 -20.27
N HIS A 566 25.08 4.07 -20.01
CA HIS A 566 25.95 4.77 -19.08
C HIS A 566 26.08 6.26 -19.40
N SER A 567 26.29 6.62 -20.68
CA SER A 567 26.46 8.01 -21.10
C SER A 567 25.20 8.84 -20.91
N ALA A 568 24.02 8.23 -21.07
CA ALA A 568 22.74 8.90 -20.83
C ALA A 568 22.54 9.25 -19.35
N LEU A 569 22.85 8.32 -18.43
CA LEU A 569 22.78 8.58 -17.00
C LEU A 569 23.82 9.63 -16.55
N LEU A 570 25.04 9.54 -17.07
CA LEU A 570 26.09 10.53 -16.79
C LEU A 570 25.69 11.93 -17.27
N ALA A 571 25.02 12.03 -18.43
CA ALA A 571 24.50 13.32 -18.93
C ALA A 571 23.41 13.89 -18.00
N ILE A 572 22.54 13.05 -17.43
CA ILE A 572 21.53 13.48 -16.42
C ILE A 572 22.23 14.01 -15.16
N ALA A 573 23.24 13.31 -14.65
CA ALA A 573 23.98 13.70 -13.45
C ALA A 573 24.76 15.01 -13.62
N ASN A 574 25.22 15.32 -14.83
CA ASN A 574 25.97 16.54 -15.14
C ASN A 574 25.12 17.77 -15.47
N LYS A 575 23.79 17.66 -15.52
CA LYS A 575 22.90 18.82 -15.69
C LYS A 575 23.09 19.82 -14.55
N THR A 576 23.02 21.10 -14.87
CA THR A 576 23.04 22.17 -13.85
C THR A 576 21.75 22.13 -12.99
N ASN A 577 21.79 22.70 -11.79
CA ASN A 577 20.62 22.73 -10.90
C ASN A 577 19.42 23.43 -11.54
N LYS A 578 19.64 24.39 -12.47
CA LYS A 578 18.59 25.07 -13.23
C LYS A 578 17.96 24.23 -14.35
N GLU A 579 18.66 23.21 -14.82
CA GLU A 579 18.20 22.27 -15.86
C GLU A 579 17.56 21.01 -15.26
N ILE A 580 17.72 20.82 -13.97
CA ILE A 580 17.03 19.79 -13.21
C ILE A 580 15.73 20.40 -12.75
N ASP A 581 14.65 20.18 -13.51
CA ASP A 581 13.31 20.37 -12.98
C ASP A 581 13.14 19.41 -11.79
N ASP A 582 12.49 19.89 -10.74
CA ASP A 582 12.45 19.26 -9.42
C ASP A 582 11.98 17.80 -9.39
N PHE A 583 11.36 17.29 -10.45
CA PHE A 583 10.74 15.96 -10.45
C PHE A 583 11.35 14.98 -11.46
N GLY A 584 11.97 15.43 -12.56
CA GLY A 584 12.40 14.53 -13.63
C GLY A 584 13.78 13.92 -13.38
N ALA A 585 14.82 14.76 -13.40
CA ALA A 585 16.21 14.29 -13.38
C ALA A 585 16.64 13.76 -12.01
N ARG A 586 16.20 14.41 -10.90
CA ARG A 586 16.50 13.96 -9.54
C ARG A 586 15.87 12.59 -9.26
N SER A 587 14.58 12.44 -9.53
CA SER A 587 13.89 11.17 -9.33
C SER A 587 14.46 10.05 -10.21
N ALA A 588 14.92 10.37 -11.42
CA ALA A 588 15.60 9.40 -12.28
C ALA A 588 16.93 8.94 -11.66
N MET A 589 17.74 9.85 -11.12
CA MET A 589 19.00 9.50 -10.44
C MET A 589 18.71 8.62 -9.20
N GLU A 590 17.77 9.02 -8.34
CA GLU A 590 17.37 8.25 -7.17
C GLU A 590 16.92 6.84 -7.54
N TYR A 591 16.10 6.72 -8.57
CA TYR A 591 15.60 5.43 -9.04
C TYR A 591 16.69 4.54 -9.63
N MET A 592 17.64 5.11 -10.39
CA MET A 592 18.76 4.34 -10.94
C MET A 592 19.76 3.91 -9.87
N LEU A 593 20.02 4.74 -8.86
CA LEU A 593 20.82 4.35 -7.70
C LEU A 593 20.19 3.15 -6.98
N GLN A 594 18.91 3.20 -6.73
CA GLN A 594 18.19 2.10 -6.09
C GLN A 594 18.12 0.85 -6.95
N THR A 595 17.92 0.99 -8.27
CA THR A 595 17.94 -0.15 -9.19
C THR A 595 19.31 -0.84 -9.22
N ASN A 596 20.40 -0.07 -9.21
CA ASN A 596 21.75 -0.64 -9.15
C ASN A 596 22.00 -1.40 -7.84
N GLU A 597 21.57 -0.82 -6.72
CA GLU A 597 21.70 -1.44 -5.41
C GLU A 597 20.82 -2.70 -5.30
N TRP A 598 19.63 -2.68 -5.88
CA TRP A 598 18.74 -3.83 -5.97
C TRP A 598 19.37 -5.00 -6.73
N LEU A 599 19.93 -4.73 -7.94
CA LEU A 599 20.61 -5.75 -8.73
C LEU A 599 21.78 -6.40 -7.98
N LYS A 600 22.52 -5.60 -7.17
CA LYS A 600 23.64 -6.08 -6.36
C LYS A 600 23.19 -6.92 -5.18
N ASN A 601 22.34 -6.35 -4.32
CA ASN A 601 22.05 -6.93 -3.01
C ASN A 601 21.17 -8.16 -3.08
N TYR A 602 20.31 -8.22 -4.10
CA TYR A 602 19.46 -9.41 -4.34
C TYR A 602 20.13 -10.41 -5.29
N HIS A 603 21.38 -10.13 -5.75
CA HIS A 603 22.10 -11.00 -6.70
C HIS A 603 21.23 -11.40 -7.90
N ILE A 604 20.56 -10.40 -8.50
CA ILE A 604 19.53 -10.64 -9.50
C ILE A 604 20.15 -11.17 -10.79
N HIS A 605 19.64 -12.29 -11.25
CA HIS A 605 19.92 -12.85 -12.55
C HIS A 605 18.87 -12.35 -13.56
N VAL A 606 19.33 -11.72 -14.64
CA VAL A 606 18.50 -11.30 -15.77
C VAL A 606 18.52 -12.40 -16.82
N SER A 607 17.35 -13.02 -17.12
CA SER A 607 17.23 -14.16 -18.05
C SER A 607 16.65 -13.75 -19.41
#